data_a5287d095cfd27e9c06da3db41bcd578
#
_entry.id   a5287d095cfd27e9c06da3db41bcd578
#
_cell.length_a   1.000
_cell.length_b   1.000
_cell.length_c   1.000
_cell.angle_alpha   90.00
_cell.angle_beta   90.00
_cell.angle_gamma   90.00
#
_symmetry.space_group_name_H-M   'P 1'
#
loop_
_entity.id
_entity.type
_entity.pdbx_description
1 polymer ?
#
loop_
_entity_poly.entity_id
_entity_poly.type
_entity_poly.pdbx_seq_one_letter_code
_entity_poly.pdbx_strand_id
1 'polypeptide(L)'
;MLAESELGTKLCFKHSLRPKNSDNYQSQFTHHLEAYEAFPDLTGYAVSKPLFLDKEQQISIFEFANGQNLRDYLSYDCPSQKSQLVVLETAGRWLDHYHRARTTEFHTFNPRWAVNHYCQIRNRIETGKLGVPAPGLFLKGVSKIEEEAANLKGLETVACIQHGDFHMGNLIWDGKVVTGIDISTGHLAPVGHDVNKFLVDYVRRFRPASALSTGQVLPPDVREAFFSGYTLVSPEDPTVRLFSHAQLLELWMKIPKRKKDRTRAKQLCLQQIKPIAKKAFTKSG
;
A
#
# COMPACT_ATOMS: atom_id res chain seq x y z
N MET A 1 6.09 18.77 -10.38
CA MET A 1 6.22 20.24 -10.36
C MET A 1 4.82 20.83 -10.26
N LEU A 2 4.63 21.84 -9.43
CA LEU A 2 3.37 22.60 -9.33
C LEU A 2 3.46 23.81 -10.27
N ALA A 3 2.38 24.07 -11.01
CA ALA A 3 2.20 25.31 -11.78
C ALA A 3 0.79 25.84 -11.56
N GLU A 4 0.59 27.11 -11.84
CA GLU A 4 -0.71 27.77 -11.80
C GLU A 4 -0.99 28.39 -13.18
N SER A 5 -2.18 28.14 -13.71
CA SER A 5 -2.60 28.75 -14.99
C SER A 5 -2.94 30.21 -14.82
N GLU A 6 -3.03 30.96 -15.92
CA GLU A 6 -3.48 32.37 -15.93
C GLU A 6 -4.88 32.55 -15.32
N LEU A 7 -5.69 31.49 -15.30
CA LEU A 7 -7.03 31.47 -14.69
C LEU A 7 -7.00 31.04 -13.21
N GLY A 8 -5.82 30.92 -12.58
CA GLY A 8 -5.66 30.52 -11.18
C GLY A 8 -5.84 29.03 -10.93
N THR A 9 -5.97 28.18 -11.95
CA THR A 9 -6.07 26.74 -11.80
C THR A 9 -4.69 26.16 -11.49
N LYS A 10 -4.56 25.46 -10.36
CA LYS A 10 -3.31 24.77 -9.99
C LYS A 10 -3.21 23.44 -10.71
N LEU A 11 -2.03 23.16 -11.25
CA LEU A 11 -1.73 21.98 -12.05
C LEU A 11 -0.54 21.22 -11.46
N CYS A 12 -0.62 19.90 -11.51
CA CYS A 12 0.48 19.00 -11.15
C CYS A 12 1.13 18.42 -12.40
N PHE A 13 2.40 18.76 -12.65
CA PHE A 13 3.20 18.20 -13.74
C PHE A 13 4.03 17.01 -13.25
N LYS A 14 3.92 15.92 -13.95
CA LYS A 14 4.72 14.72 -13.74
C LYS A 14 5.56 14.45 -14.98
N HIS A 15 6.89 14.39 -14.81
CA HIS A 15 7.83 14.12 -15.89
C HIS A 15 8.77 13.00 -15.49
N SER A 16 8.91 12.00 -16.34
CA SER A 16 9.86 10.90 -16.13
C SER A 16 11.26 11.30 -16.58
N LEU A 17 12.11 11.68 -15.64
CA LEU A 17 13.51 12.08 -15.92
C LEU A 17 14.40 10.89 -16.34
N ARG A 18 13.92 9.67 -16.24
CA ARG A 18 14.61 8.44 -16.66
C ARG A 18 13.62 7.54 -17.38
N PRO A 19 13.20 7.93 -18.60
CA PRO A 19 12.22 7.17 -19.35
C PRO A 19 12.78 5.78 -19.67
N LYS A 20 12.08 4.75 -19.30
CA LYS A 20 12.47 3.36 -19.61
C LYS A 20 11.65 2.77 -20.74
N ASN A 21 10.35 3.10 -20.76
CA ASN A 21 9.40 2.57 -21.73
C ASN A 21 8.21 3.53 -21.83
N SER A 22 8.00 4.12 -23.00
CA SER A 22 6.91 5.07 -23.29
C SER A 22 5.53 4.39 -23.19
N ASP A 23 5.41 3.12 -23.59
CA ASP A 23 4.15 2.39 -23.51
C ASP A 23 3.73 2.14 -22.05
N ASN A 24 4.69 1.85 -21.18
CA ASN A 24 4.41 1.71 -19.75
C ASN A 24 3.97 3.03 -19.13
N TYR A 25 4.54 4.16 -19.55
CA TYR A 25 4.15 5.48 -19.09
C TYR A 25 2.73 5.84 -19.54
N GLN A 26 2.41 5.57 -20.81
CA GLN A 26 1.05 5.73 -21.35
C GLN A 26 0.06 4.83 -20.62
N SER A 27 0.40 3.56 -20.39
CA SER A 27 -0.46 2.61 -19.67
C SER A 27 -0.80 3.10 -18.26
N GLN A 28 0.18 3.64 -17.52
CA GLN A 28 -0.08 4.22 -16.19
C GLN A 28 -1.04 5.40 -16.24
N PHE A 29 -0.90 6.28 -17.23
CA PHE A 29 -1.83 7.40 -17.41
C PHE A 29 -3.24 6.90 -17.76
N THR A 30 -3.35 5.92 -18.67
CA THR A 30 -4.63 5.32 -19.05
C THR A 30 -5.33 4.69 -17.84
N HIS A 31 -4.61 3.93 -17.00
CA HIS A 31 -5.19 3.35 -15.79
C HIS A 31 -5.68 4.41 -14.80
N HIS A 32 -4.98 5.54 -14.71
CA HIS A 32 -5.42 6.64 -13.89
C HIS A 32 -6.68 7.32 -14.45
N LEU A 33 -6.74 7.50 -15.78
CA LEU A 33 -7.93 8.04 -16.47
C LEU A 33 -9.15 7.13 -16.27
N GLU A 34 -9.00 5.83 -16.51
CA GLU A 34 -10.05 4.83 -16.25
C GLU A 34 -10.54 4.86 -14.80
N ALA A 35 -9.62 5.03 -13.86
CA ALA A 35 -9.96 5.14 -12.45
C ALA A 35 -10.73 6.42 -12.12
N TYR A 36 -10.33 7.55 -12.72
CA TYR A 36 -11.04 8.82 -12.58
C TYR A 36 -12.46 8.74 -13.15
N GLU A 37 -12.62 8.17 -14.35
CA GLU A 37 -13.91 8.04 -15.03
C GLU A 37 -14.86 7.06 -14.30
N ALA A 38 -14.31 5.99 -13.72
CA ALA A 38 -15.10 5.01 -12.99
C ALA A 38 -15.42 5.43 -11.55
N PHE A 39 -14.65 6.37 -10.97
CA PHE A 39 -14.85 6.76 -9.57
C PHE A 39 -16.18 7.51 -9.43
N PRO A 40 -17.05 7.09 -8.49
CA PRO A 40 -18.37 7.71 -8.34
C PRO A 40 -18.26 9.17 -7.88
N ASP A 41 -19.22 9.99 -8.32
CA ASP A 41 -19.35 11.36 -7.80
C ASP A 41 -19.88 11.33 -6.38
N LEU A 42 -18.97 11.50 -5.43
CA LEU A 42 -19.24 11.38 -3.99
C LEU A 42 -18.78 12.62 -3.24
N THR A 43 -19.62 13.08 -2.33
CA THR A 43 -19.21 14.12 -1.40
C THR A 43 -18.10 13.64 -0.50
N GLY A 44 -16.95 14.31 -0.53
CA GLY A 44 -15.80 14.03 0.33
C GLY A 44 -14.77 13.04 -0.21
N TYR A 45 -14.97 12.46 -1.40
CA TYR A 45 -14.02 11.52 -2.01
C TYR A 45 -13.83 11.80 -3.49
N ALA A 46 -12.58 11.72 -3.98
CA ALA A 46 -12.26 11.99 -5.38
C ALA A 46 -11.02 11.21 -5.84
N VAL A 47 -10.82 11.17 -7.15
CA VAL A 47 -9.57 10.85 -7.83
C VAL A 47 -9.09 12.10 -8.58
N SER A 48 -7.79 12.40 -8.58
CA SER A 48 -7.26 13.57 -9.28
C SER A 48 -7.52 13.45 -10.78
N LYS A 49 -8.04 14.52 -11.39
CA LYS A 49 -8.40 14.54 -12.81
C LYS A 49 -7.14 14.53 -13.69
N PRO A 50 -6.96 13.55 -14.59
CA PRO A 50 -5.92 13.61 -15.61
C PRO A 50 -6.34 14.59 -16.71
N LEU A 51 -5.42 15.44 -17.15
CA LEU A 51 -5.71 16.53 -18.09
C LEU A 51 -4.98 16.37 -19.42
N PHE A 52 -3.73 15.91 -19.40
CA PHE A 52 -2.89 15.85 -20.58
C PHE A 52 -1.82 14.79 -20.46
N LEU A 53 -1.49 14.15 -21.59
CA LEU A 53 -0.38 13.22 -21.75
C LEU A 53 0.42 13.55 -23.00
N ASP A 54 1.73 13.77 -22.84
CA ASP A 54 2.71 13.65 -23.92
C ASP A 54 3.50 12.36 -23.72
N LYS A 55 3.21 11.37 -24.55
CA LYS A 55 3.85 10.05 -24.49
C LYS A 55 5.32 10.11 -24.84
N GLU A 56 5.69 10.93 -25.84
CA GLU A 56 7.06 11.04 -26.35
C GLU A 56 7.99 11.69 -25.35
N GLN A 57 7.54 12.80 -24.77
CA GLN A 57 8.27 13.52 -23.74
C GLN A 57 8.08 12.90 -22.33
N GLN A 58 7.19 11.90 -22.19
CA GLN A 58 6.79 11.30 -20.92
C GLN A 58 6.41 12.36 -19.87
N ILE A 59 5.57 13.30 -20.29
CA ILE A 59 4.99 14.35 -19.45
C ILE A 59 3.50 14.07 -19.30
N SER A 60 2.99 14.15 -18.09
CA SER A 60 1.55 14.14 -17.82
C SER A 60 1.18 15.28 -16.89
N ILE A 61 -0.04 15.80 -17.08
CA ILE A 61 -0.60 16.90 -16.32
C ILE A 61 -1.88 16.42 -15.66
N PHE A 62 -2.01 16.72 -14.38
CA PHE A 62 -3.18 16.42 -13.56
C PHE A 62 -3.68 17.71 -12.90
N GLU A 63 -4.96 17.76 -12.60
CA GLU A 63 -5.49 18.74 -11.68
C GLU A 63 -4.82 18.58 -10.31
N PHE A 64 -4.45 19.71 -9.69
CA PHE A 64 -3.81 19.69 -8.40
C PHE A 64 -4.81 19.33 -7.30
N ALA A 65 -4.57 18.26 -6.58
CA ALA A 65 -5.31 17.92 -5.37
C ALA A 65 -4.91 18.87 -4.24
N ASN A 66 -5.84 19.73 -3.80
CA ASN A 66 -5.58 20.66 -2.70
C ASN A 66 -5.42 19.91 -1.37
N GLY A 67 -4.65 20.51 -0.45
CA GLY A 67 -4.40 19.94 0.88
C GLY A 67 -3.02 19.32 1.04
N GLN A 68 -2.90 18.42 1.99
CA GLN A 68 -1.65 17.69 2.27
C GLN A 68 -1.88 16.19 2.22
N ASN A 69 -0.84 15.42 1.96
CA ASN A 69 -0.96 13.97 1.97
C ASN A 69 -1.18 13.45 3.41
N LEU A 70 -1.90 12.34 3.54
CA LEU A 70 -2.25 11.78 4.85
C LEU A 70 -1.04 11.44 5.72
N ARG A 71 0.12 11.12 5.14
CA ARG A 71 1.35 10.87 5.90
C ARG A 71 1.81 12.11 6.65
N ASP A 72 1.83 13.25 5.97
CA ASP A 72 2.27 14.51 6.56
C ASP A 72 1.23 15.01 7.56
N TYR A 73 -0.06 14.92 7.23
CA TYR A 73 -1.13 15.22 8.17
C TYR A 73 -1.01 14.42 9.47
N LEU A 74 -0.86 13.10 9.38
CA LEU A 74 -0.71 12.22 10.54
C LEU A 74 0.58 12.49 11.33
N SER A 75 1.63 13.00 10.67
CA SER A 75 2.93 13.26 11.31
C SER A 75 2.98 14.59 12.05
N TYR A 76 2.27 15.61 11.56
CA TYR A 76 2.46 17.00 11.99
C TYR A 76 1.18 17.64 12.54
N ASP A 77 0.01 17.31 12.02
CA ASP A 77 -1.23 18.05 12.27
C ASP A 77 -2.31 17.24 12.94
N CYS A 78 -2.17 15.92 13.00
CA CYS A 78 -3.17 15.05 13.62
C CYS A 78 -3.06 15.09 15.15
N PRO A 79 -4.09 15.60 15.86
CA PRO A 79 -3.96 15.99 17.26
C PRO A 79 -3.94 14.81 18.25
N SER A 80 -4.41 13.62 17.85
CA SER A 80 -4.57 12.50 18.76
C SER A 80 -4.61 11.14 18.05
N GLN A 81 -4.38 10.08 18.82
CA GLN A 81 -4.57 8.71 18.30
C GLN A 81 -6.02 8.47 17.86
N LYS A 82 -7.02 9.02 18.56
CA LYS A 82 -8.43 8.91 18.16
C LYS A 82 -8.66 9.54 16.79
N SER A 83 -8.07 10.70 16.53
CA SER A 83 -8.15 11.36 15.21
C SER A 83 -7.44 10.55 14.12
N GLN A 84 -6.35 9.86 14.45
CA GLN A 84 -5.69 8.94 13.51
C GLN A 84 -6.61 7.78 13.11
N LEU A 85 -7.41 7.23 14.02
CA LEU A 85 -8.38 6.17 13.70
C LEU A 85 -9.47 6.66 12.73
N VAL A 86 -9.93 7.89 12.87
CA VAL A 86 -10.87 8.52 11.89
C VAL A 86 -10.23 8.64 10.51
N VAL A 87 -8.94 8.97 10.43
CA VAL A 87 -8.20 9.01 9.15
C VAL A 87 -8.11 7.61 8.52
N LEU A 88 -7.92 6.57 9.32
CA LEU A 88 -7.91 5.19 8.83
C LEU A 88 -9.27 4.77 8.26
N GLU A 89 -10.36 5.07 8.96
CA GLU A 89 -11.72 4.85 8.46
C GLU A 89 -11.95 5.57 7.14
N THR A 90 -11.57 6.84 7.05
CA THR A 90 -11.70 7.66 5.84
C THR A 90 -10.91 7.09 4.68
N ALA A 91 -9.68 6.64 4.91
CA ALA A 91 -8.86 5.98 3.89
C ALA A 91 -9.44 4.62 3.47
N GLY A 92 -9.99 3.87 4.41
CA GLY A 92 -10.72 2.63 4.15
C GLY A 92 -11.93 2.87 3.25
N ARG A 93 -12.72 3.90 3.54
CA ARG A 93 -13.90 4.28 2.75
C ARG A 93 -13.54 4.74 1.34
N TRP A 94 -12.46 5.52 1.19
CA TRP A 94 -11.97 5.88 -0.13
C TRP A 94 -11.61 4.62 -0.95
N LEU A 95 -10.89 3.67 -0.36
CA LEU A 95 -10.50 2.43 -1.02
C LEU A 95 -11.70 1.54 -1.32
N ASP A 96 -12.71 1.49 -0.45
CA ASP A 96 -13.95 0.75 -0.67
C ASP A 96 -14.67 1.25 -1.94
N HIS A 97 -14.82 2.57 -2.07
CA HIS A 97 -15.40 3.18 -3.27
C HIS A 97 -14.57 2.90 -4.51
N TYR A 98 -13.25 3.04 -4.42
CA TYR A 98 -12.34 2.78 -5.53
C TYR A 98 -12.42 1.33 -6.03
N HIS A 99 -12.38 0.36 -5.14
CA HIS A 99 -12.44 -1.06 -5.49
C HIS A 99 -13.81 -1.45 -6.05
N ARG A 100 -14.91 -0.93 -5.49
CA ARG A 100 -16.27 -1.21 -5.99
C ARG A 100 -16.56 -0.57 -7.34
N ALA A 101 -15.98 0.57 -7.62
CA ALA A 101 -16.11 1.26 -8.91
C ALA A 101 -15.36 0.57 -10.05
N ARG A 102 -14.37 -0.27 -9.71
CA ARG A 102 -13.56 -1.05 -10.65
C ARG A 102 -13.99 -2.51 -10.60
N THR A 103 -13.67 -3.27 -11.63
CA THR A 103 -14.04 -4.70 -11.71
C THR A 103 -13.69 -5.44 -10.42
N THR A 104 -14.68 -6.09 -9.83
CA THR A 104 -14.55 -6.95 -8.65
C THR A 104 -15.00 -8.36 -8.98
N GLU A 105 -14.22 -9.36 -8.52
CA GLU A 105 -14.48 -10.77 -8.75
C GLU A 105 -14.31 -11.55 -7.46
N PHE A 106 -15.32 -12.38 -7.12
CA PHE A 106 -15.20 -13.37 -6.06
C PHE A 106 -14.48 -14.61 -6.58
N HIS A 107 -13.49 -15.08 -5.84
CA HIS A 107 -12.75 -16.27 -6.23
C HIS A 107 -12.19 -17.03 -5.03
N THR A 108 -11.85 -18.27 -5.26
CA THR A 108 -11.19 -19.11 -4.25
C THR A 108 -9.70 -18.74 -4.15
N PHE A 109 -9.26 -18.41 -2.95
CA PHE A 109 -7.87 -18.00 -2.72
C PHE A 109 -6.90 -19.18 -2.92
N ASN A 110 -5.91 -18.96 -3.79
CA ASN A 110 -4.79 -19.87 -3.99
C ASN A 110 -3.46 -19.18 -3.74
N PRO A 111 -2.84 -19.39 -2.57
CA PRO A 111 -1.60 -18.72 -2.19
C PRO A 111 -0.34 -19.28 -2.86
N ARG A 112 -0.45 -20.22 -3.80
CA ARG A 112 0.69 -20.93 -4.41
C ARG A 112 1.76 -20.00 -4.97
N TRP A 113 1.34 -18.90 -5.60
CA TRP A 113 2.27 -17.92 -6.15
C TRP A 113 3.07 -17.21 -5.04
N ALA A 114 2.44 -16.85 -3.92
CA ALA A 114 3.10 -16.22 -2.79
C ALA A 114 4.10 -17.18 -2.14
N VAL A 115 3.71 -18.42 -1.91
CA VAL A 115 4.58 -19.48 -1.37
C VAL A 115 5.79 -19.68 -2.28
N ASN A 116 5.57 -19.86 -3.59
CA ASN A 116 6.66 -20.05 -4.55
C ASN A 116 7.62 -18.85 -4.58
N HIS A 117 7.09 -17.62 -4.54
CA HIS A 117 7.90 -16.40 -4.50
C HIS A 117 8.80 -16.36 -3.27
N TYR A 118 8.25 -16.61 -2.08
CA TYR A 118 9.02 -16.57 -0.84
C TYR A 118 9.96 -17.76 -0.66
N CYS A 119 9.64 -18.94 -1.20
CA CYS A 119 10.57 -20.08 -1.30
C CYS A 119 11.80 -19.74 -2.16
N GLN A 120 11.59 -19.06 -3.29
CA GLN A 120 12.70 -18.60 -4.15
C GLN A 120 13.57 -17.57 -3.41
N ILE A 121 12.96 -16.63 -2.68
CA ILE A 121 13.67 -15.65 -1.85
C ILE A 121 14.50 -16.35 -0.77
N ARG A 122 13.91 -17.33 -0.06
CA ARG A 122 14.65 -18.17 0.91
C ARG A 122 15.89 -18.77 0.28
N ASN A 123 15.74 -19.48 -0.83
CA ASN A 123 16.88 -20.12 -1.52
C ASN A 123 17.96 -19.10 -1.94
N ARG A 124 17.58 -17.93 -2.42
CA ARG A 124 18.53 -16.87 -2.77
C ARG A 124 19.27 -16.30 -1.57
N ILE A 125 18.64 -16.24 -0.39
CA ILE A 125 19.28 -15.79 0.85
C ILE A 125 20.23 -16.87 1.36
N GLU A 126 19.81 -18.13 1.41
CA GLU A 126 20.60 -19.27 1.89
C GLU A 126 21.82 -19.53 1.01
N THR A 127 21.70 -19.35 -0.30
CA THR A 127 22.81 -19.47 -1.25
C THR A 127 23.68 -18.20 -1.37
N GLY A 128 23.39 -17.15 -0.57
CA GLY A 128 24.14 -15.90 -0.59
C GLY A 128 23.88 -14.98 -1.81
N LYS A 129 22.99 -15.36 -2.71
CA LYS A 129 22.62 -14.57 -3.91
C LYS A 129 21.76 -13.34 -3.60
N LEU A 130 21.11 -13.31 -2.43
CA LEU A 130 20.35 -12.17 -1.92
C LEU A 130 20.79 -11.86 -0.49
N GLY A 131 21.20 -10.62 -0.26
CA GLY A 131 21.56 -10.15 1.07
C GLY A 131 20.48 -9.27 1.69
N VAL A 132 19.93 -9.67 2.83
CA VAL A 132 18.99 -8.87 3.63
C VAL A 132 19.56 -8.59 5.02
N PRO A 133 19.18 -7.50 5.71
CA PRO A 133 19.56 -7.30 7.11
C PRO A 133 18.87 -8.34 8.00
N ALA A 134 19.56 -8.84 9.04
CA ALA A 134 19.04 -9.84 9.98
C ALA A 134 18.33 -11.04 9.30
N PRO A 135 19.06 -11.82 8.45
CA PRO A 135 18.44 -12.83 7.60
C PRO A 135 17.67 -13.90 8.38
N GLY A 136 18.13 -14.31 9.59
CA GLY A 136 17.41 -15.29 10.40
C GLY A 136 16.00 -14.85 10.80
N LEU A 137 15.79 -13.55 11.11
CA LEU A 137 14.46 -13.03 11.41
C LEU A 137 13.61 -12.90 10.13
N PHE A 138 14.22 -12.51 9.02
CA PHE A 138 13.55 -12.48 7.72
C PHE A 138 13.03 -13.88 7.34
N LEU A 139 13.86 -14.92 7.48
CA LEU A 139 13.49 -16.29 7.15
C LEU A 139 12.37 -16.85 8.05
N LYS A 140 12.30 -16.42 9.33
CA LYS A 140 11.13 -16.71 10.17
C LYS A 140 9.82 -16.14 9.56
N GLY A 141 9.90 -14.94 8.97
CA GLY A 141 8.77 -14.35 8.25
C GLY A 141 8.37 -15.16 7.02
N VAL A 142 9.34 -15.69 6.26
CA VAL A 142 9.05 -16.58 5.14
C VAL A 142 8.33 -17.85 5.61
N SER A 143 8.81 -18.47 6.70
CA SER A 143 8.15 -19.64 7.30
C SER A 143 6.72 -19.33 7.78
N LYS A 144 6.50 -18.10 8.30
CA LYS A 144 5.16 -17.67 8.72
C LYS A 144 4.20 -17.54 7.53
N ILE A 145 4.67 -17.03 6.39
CA ILE A 145 3.86 -16.97 5.16
C ILE A 145 3.48 -18.38 4.68
N GLU A 146 4.41 -19.34 4.71
CA GLU A 146 4.13 -20.73 4.32
C GLU A 146 3.08 -21.38 5.24
N GLU A 147 3.19 -21.16 6.55
CA GLU A 147 2.24 -21.63 7.55
C GLU A 147 0.84 -21.03 7.33
N GLU A 148 0.75 -19.70 7.21
CA GLU A 148 -0.53 -19.00 6.96
C GLU A 148 -1.15 -19.42 5.63
N ALA A 149 -0.36 -19.54 4.58
CA ALA A 149 -0.81 -19.93 3.25
C ALA A 149 -1.50 -21.31 3.26
N ALA A 150 -0.98 -22.26 4.04
CA ALA A 150 -1.58 -23.60 4.18
C ALA A 150 -2.99 -23.52 4.81
N ASN A 151 -3.17 -22.64 5.80
CA ASN A 151 -4.43 -22.48 6.53
C ASN A 151 -5.48 -21.66 5.74
N LEU A 152 -5.03 -20.80 4.82
CA LEU A 152 -5.90 -19.87 4.10
C LEU A 152 -6.28 -20.35 2.69
N LYS A 153 -5.65 -21.43 2.21
CA LYS A 153 -5.95 -22.01 0.89
C LYS A 153 -7.40 -22.49 0.83
N GLY A 154 -8.09 -22.12 -0.24
CA GLY A 154 -9.47 -22.58 -0.48
C GLY A 154 -10.55 -21.69 0.14
N LEU A 155 -10.18 -20.68 0.95
CA LEU A 155 -11.13 -19.69 1.45
C LEU A 155 -11.52 -18.70 0.32
N GLU A 156 -12.71 -18.15 0.43
CA GLU A 156 -13.17 -17.13 -0.51
C GLU A 156 -12.50 -15.77 -0.25
N THR A 157 -12.26 -15.03 -1.31
CA THR A 157 -11.74 -13.66 -1.29
C THR A 157 -12.23 -12.88 -2.50
N VAL A 158 -11.86 -11.60 -2.57
CA VAL A 158 -12.21 -10.70 -3.66
C VAL A 158 -10.95 -10.21 -4.36
N ALA A 159 -10.94 -10.24 -5.68
CA ALA A 159 -10.00 -9.51 -6.52
C ALA A 159 -10.68 -8.27 -7.10
N CYS A 160 -9.90 -7.21 -7.25
CA CYS A 160 -10.33 -5.96 -7.88
C CYS A 160 -9.18 -5.35 -8.66
N ILE A 161 -9.48 -4.39 -9.52
CA ILE A 161 -8.44 -3.57 -10.14
C ILE A 161 -7.75 -2.74 -9.05
N GLN A 162 -6.45 -2.99 -8.88
CA GLN A 162 -5.67 -2.37 -7.81
C GLN A 162 -5.33 -0.91 -8.11
N HIS A 163 -5.17 -0.11 -7.06
CA HIS A 163 -4.46 1.16 -7.13
C HIS A 163 -2.97 0.95 -7.47
N GLY A 164 -2.40 -0.13 -6.92
CA GLY A 164 -1.03 -0.58 -7.17
C GLY A 164 0.03 0.13 -6.31
N ASP A 165 -0.21 1.37 -5.87
CA ASP A 165 0.65 2.09 -4.93
C ASP A 165 -0.14 2.79 -3.81
N PHE A 166 -1.14 2.10 -3.26
CA PHE A 166 -2.01 2.64 -2.22
C PHE A 166 -1.29 2.79 -0.89
N HIS A 167 -0.87 4.00 -0.57
CA HIS A 167 -0.23 4.35 0.69
C HIS A 167 -0.59 5.79 1.11
N MET A 168 -0.32 6.17 2.35
CA MET A 168 -0.70 7.46 2.93
C MET A 168 -0.19 8.68 2.14
N GLY A 169 0.90 8.55 1.38
CA GLY A 169 1.42 9.63 0.54
C GLY A 169 0.62 9.88 -0.73
N ASN A 170 -0.24 8.93 -1.12
CA ASN A 170 -1.04 8.99 -2.35
C ASN A 170 -2.52 9.29 -2.07
N LEU A 171 -2.85 9.68 -0.86
CA LEU A 171 -4.13 10.27 -0.48
C LEU A 171 -3.91 11.71 0.01
N ILE A 172 -4.50 12.67 -0.68
CA ILE A 172 -4.43 14.10 -0.34
C ILE A 172 -5.72 14.50 0.35
N TRP A 173 -5.61 15.19 1.47
CA TRP A 173 -6.75 15.67 2.25
C TRP A 173 -6.69 17.18 2.45
N ASP A 174 -7.76 17.87 2.09
CA ASP A 174 -7.92 19.32 2.25
C ASP A 174 -8.76 19.72 3.49
N GLY A 175 -9.12 18.75 4.33
CA GLY A 175 -10.03 18.92 5.47
C GLY A 175 -11.50 18.57 5.15
N LYS A 176 -11.86 18.37 3.87
CA LYS A 176 -13.21 18.03 3.41
C LYS A 176 -13.21 16.86 2.44
N VAL A 177 -12.30 16.86 1.48
CA VAL A 177 -12.21 15.86 0.41
C VAL A 177 -10.91 15.08 0.52
N VAL A 178 -10.99 13.75 0.39
CA VAL A 178 -9.85 12.88 0.20
C VAL A 178 -9.71 12.55 -1.27
N THR A 179 -8.61 12.98 -1.88
CA THR A 179 -8.32 12.76 -3.29
C THR A 179 -7.20 11.73 -3.45
N GLY A 180 -7.47 10.63 -4.14
CA GLY A 180 -6.46 9.65 -4.54
C GLY A 180 -5.67 10.12 -5.74
N ILE A 181 -4.34 9.87 -5.71
CA ILE A 181 -3.39 10.22 -6.76
C ILE A 181 -2.48 9.03 -7.08
N ASP A 182 -1.74 9.11 -8.19
CA ASP A 182 -0.71 8.11 -8.56
C ASP A 182 -1.22 6.67 -8.70
N ILE A 183 -2.39 6.51 -9.31
CA ILE A 183 -2.93 5.19 -9.66
C ILE A 183 -2.05 4.59 -10.76
N SER A 184 -1.44 3.44 -10.51
CA SER A 184 -0.30 2.97 -11.30
C SER A 184 -0.54 1.68 -12.06
N THR A 185 -1.66 0.99 -11.86
CA THR A 185 -1.91 -0.31 -12.48
C THR A 185 -3.39 -0.54 -12.81
N GLY A 186 -3.63 -1.35 -13.85
CA GLY A 186 -4.94 -1.92 -14.19
C GLY A 186 -5.03 -3.42 -13.87
N HIS A 187 -4.13 -3.96 -13.04
CA HIS A 187 -4.14 -5.39 -12.74
C HIS A 187 -5.25 -5.77 -11.77
N LEU A 188 -6.00 -6.81 -12.13
CA LEU A 188 -6.90 -7.52 -11.25
C LEU A 188 -6.06 -8.35 -10.27
N ALA A 189 -6.19 -8.10 -8.99
CA ALA A 189 -5.47 -8.83 -7.94
C ALA A 189 -6.23 -8.81 -6.62
N PRO A 190 -5.92 -9.72 -5.67
CA PRO A 190 -6.59 -9.76 -4.37
C PRO A 190 -6.50 -8.44 -3.62
N VAL A 191 -7.62 -8.03 -3.02
CA VAL A 191 -7.77 -6.75 -2.29
C VAL A 191 -6.72 -6.53 -1.20
N GLY A 192 -6.23 -7.61 -0.60
CA GLY A 192 -5.23 -7.55 0.46
C GLY A 192 -3.91 -6.87 0.06
N HIS A 193 -3.60 -6.72 -1.23
CA HIS A 193 -2.41 -6.00 -1.69
C HIS A 193 -2.48 -4.50 -1.34
N ASP A 194 -3.52 -3.80 -1.78
CA ASP A 194 -3.67 -2.37 -1.51
C ASP A 194 -3.94 -2.12 -0.02
N VAL A 195 -4.84 -2.91 0.59
CA VAL A 195 -5.15 -2.81 2.03
C VAL A 195 -3.88 -2.87 2.88
N ASN A 196 -3.04 -3.88 2.66
CA ASN A 196 -1.85 -4.04 3.49
C ASN A 196 -0.72 -3.07 3.14
N LYS A 197 -0.64 -2.60 1.91
CA LYS A 197 0.32 -1.57 1.55
C LYS A 197 0.09 -0.29 2.36
N PHE A 198 -1.17 0.08 2.55
CA PHE A 198 -1.57 1.21 3.38
C PHE A 198 -1.38 0.93 4.89
N LEU A 199 -1.98 -0.16 5.38
CA LEU A 199 -2.00 -0.44 6.82
C LEU A 199 -0.62 -0.73 7.41
N VAL A 200 0.23 -1.47 6.69
CA VAL A 200 1.61 -1.73 7.15
C VAL A 200 2.47 -0.47 7.11
N ASP A 201 2.26 0.44 6.11
CA ASP A 201 2.94 1.74 6.10
C ASP A 201 2.53 2.62 7.30
N TYR A 202 1.24 2.59 7.68
CA TYR A 202 0.74 3.27 8.87
C TYR A 202 1.32 2.67 10.16
N VAL A 203 1.19 1.36 10.36
CA VAL A 203 1.62 0.69 11.60
C VAL A 203 3.10 0.92 11.86
N ARG A 204 3.96 0.76 10.86
CA ARG A 204 5.41 0.94 11.06
C ARG A 204 5.80 2.36 11.46
N ARG A 205 5.00 3.38 11.13
CA ARG A 205 5.31 4.79 11.41
C ARG A 205 4.69 5.30 12.70
N PHE A 206 3.47 4.87 13.01
CA PHE A 206 2.63 5.50 14.02
C PHE A 206 2.27 4.57 15.18
N ARG A 207 2.62 3.28 15.12
CA ARG A 207 2.27 2.35 16.18
C ARG A 207 3.51 1.67 16.79
N PRO A 208 3.60 1.62 18.14
CA PRO A 208 4.65 0.85 18.78
C PRO A 208 4.41 -0.66 18.60
N ALA A 209 5.47 -1.43 18.51
CA ALA A 209 5.36 -2.89 18.40
C ALA A 209 4.69 -3.55 19.63
N SER A 210 4.63 -2.86 20.78
CA SER A 210 3.91 -3.32 21.97
C SER A 210 2.39 -3.36 21.79
N ALA A 211 1.84 -2.59 20.82
CA ALA A 211 0.42 -2.62 20.48
C ALA A 211 0.00 -3.86 19.67
N LEU A 212 0.96 -4.65 19.21
CA LEU A 212 0.70 -5.85 18.40
C LEU A 212 0.45 -7.08 19.27
N SER A 213 -0.50 -7.90 18.88
CA SER A 213 -0.61 -9.28 19.36
C SER A 213 0.46 -10.14 18.72
N THR A 214 0.89 -11.20 19.43
CA THR A 214 1.86 -12.17 18.89
C THR A 214 1.31 -12.82 17.62
N GLY A 215 2.15 -12.91 16.59
CA GLY A 215 1.76 -13.48 15.29
C GLY A 215 1.00 -12.53 14.38
N GLN A 216 0.76 -11.27 14.78
CA GLN A 216 0.02 -10.30 13.98
C GLN A 216 0.87 -9.08 13.62
N VAL A 217 0.60 -8.50 12.44
CA VAL A 217 1.26 -7.28 11.94
C VAL A 217 0.40 -6.05 12.24
N LEU A 218 -0.92 -6.19 12.29
CA LEU A 218 -1.88 -5.11 12.46
C LEU A 218 -2.46 -5.11 13.87
N PRO A 219 -2.38 -4.00 14.64
CA PRO A 219 -3.08 -3.86 15.91
C PRO A 219 -4.60 -3.95 15.70
N PRO A 220 -5.37 -4.52 16.66
CA PRO A 220 -6.82 -4.67 16.53
C PRO A 220 -7.55 -3.36 16.24
N ASP A 221 -7.24 -2.28 16.97
CA ASP A 221 -7.87 -0.97 16.82
C ASP A 221 -7.59 -0.33 15.44
N VAL A 222 -6.40 -0.55 14.88
CA VAL A 222 -6.05 -0.08 13.52
C VAL A 222 -6.86 -0.84 12.47
N ARG A 223 -6.96 -2.16 12.64
CA ARG A 223 -7.73 -3.01 11.76
C ARG A 223 -9.22 -2.66 11.80
N GLU A 224 -9.80 -2.58 12.99
CA GLU A 224 -11.21 -2.20 13.19
C GLU A 224 -11.52 -0.83 12.59
N ALA A 225 -10.69 0.19 12.83
CA ALA A 225 -10.89 1.53 12.30
C ALA A 225 -10.84 1.57 10.77
N PHE A 226 -9.91 0.88 10.12
CA PHE A 226 -9.86 0.85 8.66
C PHE A 226 -11.07 0.11 8.08
N PHE A 227 -11.42 -1.04 8.63
CA PHE A 227 -12.52 -1.86 8.15
C PHE A 227 -13.91 -1.34 8.54
N SER A 228 -14.02 -0.34 9.41
CA SER A 228 -15.28 0.41 9.57
C SER A 228 -15.60 1.26 8.33
N GLY A 229 -14.60 1.65 7.56
CA GLY A 229 -14.75 2.32 6.27
C GLY A 229 -14.66 1.39 5.06
N TYR A 230 -13.89 0.31 5.12
CA TYR A 230 -13.68 -0.65 4.03
C TYR A 230 -14.53 -1.91 4.27
N THR A 231 -15.61 -2.05 3.50
CA THR A 231 -16.62 -3.08 3.73
C THR A 231 -16.71 -4.15 2.63
N LEU A 232 -15.87 -4.06 1.61
CA LEU A 232 -15.86 -5.00 0.49
C LEU A 232 -15.50 -6.43 0.93
N VAL A 233 -14.58 -6.58 1.90
CA VAL A 233 -14.26 -7.84 2.57
C VAL A 233 -14.17 -7.64 4.08
N SER A 234 -14.21 -8.73 4.82
CA SER A 234 -14.01 -8.69 6.28
C SER A 234 -12.54 -8.51 6.66
N PRO A 235 -12.23 -8.06 7.88
CA PRO A 235 -10.85 -8.01 8.39
C PRO A 235 -10.15 -9.37 8.41
N GLU A 236 -10.91 -10.47 8.37
CA GLU A 236 -10.41 -11.84 8.40
C GLU A 236 -10.20 -12.44 6.99
N ASP A 237 -10.41 -11.65 5.93
CA ASP A 237 -10.15 -12.07 4.55
C ASP A 237 -8.75 -12.70 4.43
N PRO A 238 -8.63 -13.87 3.75
CA PRO A 238 -7.37 -14.61 3.68
C PRO A 238 -6.22 -13.79 3.06
N THR A 239 -6.53 -12.90 2.12
CA THR A 239 -5.51 -12.06 1.48
C THR A 239 -5.08 -10.90 2.37
N VAL A 240 -5.99 -10.35 3.19
CA VAL A 240 -5.64 -9.33 4.20
C VAL A 240 -4.69 -9.92 5.22
N ARG A 241 -4.96 -11.13 5.72
CA ARG A 241 -4.10 -11.81 6.70
C ARG A 241 -2.72 -12.12 6.12
N LEU A 242 -2.67 -12.83 4.99
CA LEU A 242 -1.40 -13.27 4.39
C LEU A 242 -0.53 -12.09 3.98
N PHE A 243 -1.12 -11.11 3.30
CA PHE A 243 -0.33 -10.02 2.73
C PHE A 243 0.11 -8.97 3.74
N SER A 244 -0.42 -8.97 4.97
CA SER A 244 0.15 -8.18 6.05
C SER A 244 1.60 -8.61 6.37
N HIS A 245 1.85 -9.91 6.45
CA HIS A 245 3.18 -10.48 6.64
C HIS A 245 4.06 -10.30 5.38
N ALA A 246 3.48 -10.54 4.20
CA ALA A 246 4.16 -10.36 2.92
C ALA A 246 4.64 -8.92 2.72
N GLN A 247 3.79 -7.92 2.97
CA GLN A 247 4.13 -6.51 2.83
C GLN A 247 5.28 -6.08 3.76
N LEU A 248 5.34 -6.66 4.96
CA LEU A 248 6.46 -6.40 5.87
C LEU A 248 7.79 -6.93 5.30
N LEU A 249 7.78 -8.12 4.69
CA LEU A 249 8.95 -8.69 4.02
C LEU A 249 9.32 -7.93 2.75
N GLU A 250 8.35 -7.45 1.97
CA GLU A 250 8.58 -6.61 0.78
C GLU A 250 9.31 -5.30 1.15
N LEU A 251 8.88 -4.63 2.22
CA LEU A 251 9.59 -3.46 2.73
C LEU A 251 11.03 -3.79 3.15
N TRP A 252 11.22 -4.96 3.76
CA TRP A 252 12.52 -5.40 4.26
C TRP A 252 13.49 -5.74 3.13
N MET A 253 13.04 -6.43 2.09
CA MET A 253 13.87 -6.78 0.91
C MET A 253 14.45 -5.55 0.21
N LYS A 254 13.76 -4.42 0.26
CA LYS A 254 14.22 -3.14 -0.31
C LYS A 254 15.35 -2.48 0.50
N ILE A 255 15.81 -3.09 1.62
CA ILE A 255 16.82 -2.51 2.51
C ILE A 255 18.15 -3.24 2.28
N PRO A 256 19.23 -2.54 1.90
CA PRO A 256 20.55 -3.14 1.70
C PRO A 256 21.06 -3.87 2.95
N LYS A 257 21.71 -5.02 2.76
CA LYS A 257 22.29 -5.81 3.86
C LYS A 257 23.32 -4.99 4.65
N ARG A 258 24.26 -4.35 3.94
CA ARG A 258 25.35 -3.58 4.57
C ARG A 258 24.84 -2.21 5.01
N LYS A 259 25.15 -1.84 6.26
CA LYS A 259 24.71 -0.55 6.85
C LYS A 259 25.19 0.66 6.03
N LYS A 260 26.42 0.62 5.50
CA LYS A 260 27.00 1.71 4.71
C LYS A 260 26.27 2.00 3.39
N ASP A 261 25.53 1.02 2.86
CA ASP A 261 24.79 1.16 1.61
C ASP A 261 23.35 1.65 1.83
N ARG A 262 22.95 1.92 3.09
CA ARG A 262 21.59 2.34 3.44
C ARG A 262 21.51 3.85 3.48
N THR A 263 20.52 4.40 2.79
CA THR A 263 20.10 5.79 3.02
C THR A 263 19.50 5.94 4.41
N ARG A 264 19.39 7.19 4.91
CA ARG A 264 18.72 7.50 6.18
C ARG A 264 17.29 6.92 6.23
N ALA A 265 16.53 7.05 5.13
CA ALA A 265 15.18 6.51 5.02
C ALA A 265 15.14 4.98 5.14
N LYS A 266 16.08 4.26 4.51
CA LYS A 266 16.20 2.79 4.62
C LYS A 266 16.60 2.34 6.02
N GLN A 267 17.49 3.09 6.67
CA GLN A 267 17.87 2.79 8.05
C GLN A 267 16.69 2.98 9.01
N LEU A 268 15.93 4.08 8.86
CA LEU A 268 14.73 4.35 9.65
C LEU A 268 13.66 3.25 9.40
N CYS A 269 13.42 2.89 8.14
CA CYS A 269 12.49 1.81 7.81
C CYS A 269 12.86 0.51 8.54
N LEU A 270 14.14 0.11 8.55
CA LEU A 270 14.59 -1.10 9.26
C LEU A 270 14.36 -1.00 10.77
N GLN A 271 14.60 0.17 11.36
CA GLN A 271 14.35 0.41 12.79
C GLN A 271 12.87 0.25 13.15
N GLN A 272 11.98 0.68 12.25
CA GLN A 272 10.53 0.58 12.42
C GLN A 272 10.01 -0.84 12.24
N ILE A 273 10.42 -1.54 11.16
CA ILE A 273 9.86 -2.86 10.83
C ILE A 273 10.43 -4.00 11.70
N LYS A 274 11.66 -3.90 12.19
CA LYS A 274 12.32 -4.99 12.93
C LYS A 274 11.61 -5.34 14.26
N PRO A 275 11.14 -4.40 15.10
CA PRO A 275 10.35 -4.71 16.28
C PRO A 275 9.00 -5.34 15.95
N ILE A 276 8.33 -4.87 14.89
CA ILE A 276 7.07 -5.43 14.39
C ILE A 276 7.29 -6.89 13.98
N ALA A 277 8.31 -7.16 13.17
CA ALA A 277 8.65 -8.50 12.69
C ALA A 277 8.98 -9.47 13.83
N LYS A 278 9.63 -8.99 14.91
CA LYS A 278 9.89 -9.82 16.10
C LYS A 278 8.58 -10.32 16.74
N LYS A 279 7.52 -9.48 16.76
CA LYS A 279 6.20 -9.86 17.26
C LYS A 279 5.44 -10.73 16.26
N ALA A 280 5.38 -10.28 15.00
CA ALA A 280 4.59 -10.90 13.94
C ALA A 280 5.09 -12.31 13.55
N PHE A 281 6.42 -12.54 13.61
CA PHE A 281 7.01 -13.83 13.20
C PHE A 281 7.35 -14.76 14.39
N THR A 282 6.89 -14.41 15.58
CA THR A 282 6.94 -15.33 16.72
C THR A 282 5.76 -16.30 16.60
N LYS A 283 6.01 -17.59 16.84
CA LYS A 283 4.93 -18.58 16.92
C LYS A 283 4.01 -18.24 18.09
N SER A 284 2.71 -18.23 17.83
CA SER A 284 1.72 -18.29 18.91
C SER A 284 1.89 -19.67 19.56
N GLY A 285 2.18 -19.70 20.85
CA GLY A 285 2.30 -20.90 21.62
C GLY A 285 0.97 -21.67 21.68
#